data_0fc4f5c3f5bcaa3cbb2854636deb8a26
#
_entry.id   0fc4f5c3f5bcaa3cbb2854636deb8a26
#
_cell.length_a   1.000
_cell.length_b   1.000
_cell.length_c   1.000
_cell.angle_alpha   90.00
_cell.angle_beta   90.00
_cell.angle_gamma   90.00
#
_symmetry.space_group_name_H-M   'P 1'
#
loop_
_entity.id
_entity.type
_entity.pdbx_description
1 polymer ?
#
loop_
_entity_poly.entity_id
_entity_poly.type
_entity_poly.pdbx_seq_one_letter_code
_entity_poly.pdbx_strand_id
1 'polypeptide(L)'
;MTTSSNNRINLARGYPVALISAIILSTTAIFIRYLTTTYHIPPLVLAFWRELIVALTLLITLGLIRPAWLRVSPSHLGYLAIYGLMLALFNSLWTLSVSLNGAAVATVLAYCSAAFTALLGWWFLKERLGWAKILAVAISLGGCVLVSGALDPAAWKLNLIGIVSGVFSGLMWAIYSLMGRSAAQRGLNPWTTLFYTFGLAAIVMLCVNLFSSGHIPGAATRPSDFLWLGNAWIGWGILFLLSAGPTLCGYGLYNVALTYLPSSVVNLIATSEPVFTAIIAYVILGERLTWIQIIGSLLTLGGVVFLRIYEGWLAGRAPSEPLTL
;
A
#
# COMPACT_ATOMS: atom_id res chain seq x y z
N MET A 1 -37.74 3.42 3.48
CA MET A 1 -36.92 4.18 4.45
C MET A 1 -35.47 3.94 4.09
N THR A 2 -34.92 4.87 3.32
CA THR A 2 -33.50 4.81 2.88
C THR A 2 -32.68 5.49 3.96
N THR A 3 -32.01 4.72 4.81
CA THR A 3 -30.97 5.24 5.68
C THR A 3 -29.80 5.66 4.81
N SER A 4 -29.76 6.94 4.47
CA SER A 4 -28.59 7.62 3.95
C SER A 4 -27.47 7.44 4.99
N SER A 5 -26.58 6.46 4.78
CA SER A 5 -25.38 6.31 5.58
C SER A 5 -24.52 7.53 5.29
N ASN A 6 -24.56 8.46 6.23
CA ASN A 6 -23.84 9.73 6.22
C ASN A 6 -22.34 9.42 6.28
N ASN A 7 -21.74 9.13 5.14
CA ASN A 7 -20.32 8.79 4.99
C ASN A 7 -19.51 10.10 5.10
N ARG A 8 -19.57 10.73 6.31
CA ARG A 8 -18.92 12.01 6.58
C ARG A 8 -17.42 11.80 6.49
N ILE A 9 -16.79 12.54 5.57
CA ILE A 9 -15.35 12.69 5.53
C ILE A 9 -14.89 13.23 6.89
N ASN A 10 -14.09 12.47 7.60
CA ASN A 10 -13.56 12.88 8.91
C ASN A 10 -12.08 13.18 8.80
N LEU A 11 -11.74 14.39 8.39
CA LEU A 11 -10.37 14.83 8.19
C LEU A 11 -9.54 14.74 9.48
N ALA A 12 -10.15 15.04 10.63
CA ALA A 12 -9.42 15.05 11.90
C ALA A 12 -8.91 13.67 12.33
N ARG A 13 -9.67 12.61 11.99
CA ARG A 13 -9.27 11.21 12.29
C ARG A 13 -8.54 10.57 11.11
N GLY A 14 -8.95 10.85 9.89
CA GLY A 14 -8.45 10.16 8.71
C GLY A 14 -6.98 10.48 8.41
N TYR A 15 -6.57 11.75 8.48
CA TYR A 15 -5.18 12.13 8.20
C TYR A 15 -4.16 11.53 9.16
N PRO A 16 -4.34 11.59 10.51
CA PRO A 16 -3.41 10.94 11.42
C PRO A 16 -3.31 9.43 11.21
N VAL A 17 -4.45 8.75 10.99
CA VAL A 17 -4.47 7.30 10.74
C VAL A 17 -3.72 6.94 9.46
N ALA A 18 -3.94 7.69 8.37
CA ALA A 18 -3.23 7.46 7.10
C ALA A 18 -1.72 7.74 7.24
N LEU A 19 -1.33 8.79 7.97
CA LEU A 19 0.08 9.13 8.18
C LEU A 19 0.79 8.07 9.03
N ILE A 20 0.16 7.59 10.11
CA ILE A 20 0.71 6.51 10.95
C ILE A 20 0.84 5.24 10.09
N SER A 21 -0.14 4.95 9.23
CA SER A 21 -0.05 3.84 8.26
C SER A 21 1.19 3.98 7.38
N ALA A 22 1.43 5.15 6.78
CA ALA A 22 2.58 5.39 5.92
C ALA A 22 3.93 5.25 6.68
N ILE A 23 4.01 5.75 7.92
CA ILE A 23 5.20 5.57 8.77
C ILE A 23 5.47 4.09 9.05
N ILE A 24 4.44 3.32 9.38
CA ILE A 24 4.58 1.88 9.67
C ILE A 24 4.97 1.13 8.40
N LEU A 25 4.31 1.40 7.27
CA LEU A 25 4.61 0.76 5.99
C LEU A 25 6.03 1.07 5.52
N SER A 26 6.57 2.26 5.79
CA SER A 26 7.93 2.62 5.42
C SER A 26 9.01 1.72 6.02
N THR A 27 8.72 1.04 7.14
CA THR A 27 9.63 0.06 7.74
C THR A 27 9.66 -1.27 6.98
N THR A 28 8.63 -1.60 6.21
CA THR A 28 8.54 -2.87 5.46
C THR A 28 9.69 -3.05 4.49
N ALA A 29 10.12 -1.99 3.81
CA ALA A 29 11.21 -2.04 2.85
C ALA A 29 12.54 -2.49 3.50
N ILE A 30 12.81 -2.10 4.75
CA ILE A 30 14.01 -2.46 5.50
C ILE A 30 14.02 -3.97 5.79
N PHE A 31 12.90 -4.51 6.27
CA PHE A 31 12.77 -5.96 6.52
C PHE A 31 12.88 -6.78 5.24
N ILE A 32 12.22 -6.36 4.15
CA ILE A 32 12.31 -7.04 2.85
C ILE A 32 13.75 -7.02 2.36
N ARG A 33 14.42 -5.86 2.38
CA ARG A 33 15.83 -5.73 1.98
C ARG A 33 16.71 -6.68 2.78
N TYR A 34 16.55 -6.72 4.09
CA TYR A 34 17.31 -7.61 4.95
C TYR A 34 17.11 -9.09 4.58
N LEU A 35 15.86 -9.53 4.41
CA LEU A 35 15.55 -10.92 4.06
C LEU A 35 16.08 -11.30 2.66
N THR A 36 15.97 -10.39 1.69
CA THR A 36 16.42 -10.66 0.31
C THR A 36 17.94 -10.59 0.17
N THR A 37 18.63 -9.73 0.91
CA THR A 37 20.10 -9.60 0.81
C THR A 37 20.83 -10.60 1.68
N THR A 38 20.31 -10.91 2.87
CA THR A 38 21.00 -11.82 3.83
C THR A 38 20.67 -13.27 3.54
N TYR A 39 19.42 -13.59 3.25
CA TYR A 39 18.96 -14.96 3.04
C TYR A 39 18.70 -15.30 1.57
N HIS A 40 18.80 -14.31 0.66
CA HIS A 40 18.55 -14.48 -0.79
C HIS A 40 17.20 -15.13 -1.10
N ILE A 41 16.18 -14.92 -0.25
CA ILE A 41 14.85 -15.48 -0.45
C ILE A 41 14.24 -14.97 -1.76
N PRO A 42 13.68 -15.85 -2.61
CA PRO A 42 13.01 -15.42 -3.83
C PRO A 42 11.85 -14.47 -3.51
N PRO A 43 11.76 -13.32 -4.19
CA PRO A 43 10.81 -12.26 -3.81
C PRO A 43 9.33 -12.70 -3.81
N LEU A 44 8.90 -13.56 -4.75
CA LEU A 44 7.51 -14.04 -4.78
C LEU A 44 7.23 -15.11 -3.72
N VAL A 45 8.24 -15.86 -3.29
CA VAL A 45 8.15 -16.77 -2.13
C VAL A 45 8.01 -15.94 -0.85
N LEU A 46 8.79 -14.86 -0.71
CA LEU A 46 8.65 -13.92 0.40
C LEU A 46 7.26 -13.30 0.42
N ALA A 47 6.75 -12.86 -0.73
CA ALA A 47 5.39 -12.28 -0.85
C ALA A 47 4.34 -13.30 -0.40
N PHE A 48 4.40 -14.55 -0.86
CA PHE A 48 3.51 -15.62 -0.44
C PHE A 48 3.48 -15.77 1.09
N TRP A 49 4.63 -15.96 1.71
CA TRP A 49 4.71 -16.14 3.17
C TRP A 49 4.22 -14.93 3.93
N ARG A 50 4.56 -13.72 3.48
CA ARG A 50 4.08 -12.49 4.08
C ARG A 50 2.55 -12.40 4.07
N GLU A 51 1.91 -12.68 2.94
CA GLU A 51 0.46 -12.66 2.79
C GLU A 51 -0.20 -13.76 3.63
N LEU A 52 0.35 -14.97 3.60
CA LEU A 52 -0.15 -16.09 4.39
C LEU A 52 -0.07 -15.81 5.89
N ILE A 53 1.06 -15.32 6.39
CA ILE A 53 1.24 -15.01 7.81
C ILE A 53 0.28 -13.90 8.25
N VAL A 54 0.08 -12.85 7.44
CA VAL A 54 -0.93 -11.82 7.72
C VAL A 54 -2.32 -12.43 7.84
N ALA A 55 -2.72 -13.28 6.88
CA ALA A 55 -4.02 -13.92 6.90
C ALA A 55 -4.20 -14.84 8.11
N LEU A 56 -3.19 -15.65 8.44
CA LEU A 56 -3.22 -16.53 9.62
C LEU A 56 -3.24 -15.75 10.93
N THR A 57 -2.45 -14.68 11.04
CA THR A 57 -2.46 -13.80 12.22
C THR A 57 -3.84 -13.17 12.41
N LEU A 58 -4.47 -12.69 11.34
CA LEU A 58 -5.83 -12.17 11.38
C LEU A 58 -6.85 -13.26 11.72
N LEU A 59 -6.72 -14.46 11.16
CA LEU A 59 -7.59 -15.58 11.47
C LEU A 59 -7.58 -15.89 12.96
N ILE A 60 -6.39 -15.99 13.55
CA ILE A 60 -6.21 -16.27 14.98
C ILE A 60 -6.72 -15.11 15.83
N THR A 61 -6.27 -13.89 15.56
CA THR A 61 -6.61 -12.73 16.39
C THR A 61 -8.10 -12.38 16.32
N LEU A 62 -8.69 -12.36 15.13
CA LEU A 62 -10.11 -12.10 14.96
C LEU A 62 -10.95 -13.28 15.49
N GLY A 63 -10.48 -14.51 15.28
CA GLY A 63 -11.16 -15.71 15.81
C GLY A 63 -11.27 -15.71 17.33
N LEU A 64 -10.24 -15.22 18.01
CA LEU A 64 -10.21 -15.13 19.48
C LEU A 64 -10.96 -13.91 20.03
N ILE A 65 -10.82 -12.74 19.38
CA ILE A 65 -11.30 -11.46 19.92
C ILE A 65 -12.70 -11.11 19.40
N ARG A 66 -12.95 -11.31 18.09
CA ARG A 66 -14.17 -10.90 17.40
C ARG A 66 -14.55 -11.89 16.28
N PRO A 67 -14.94 -13.13 16.58
CA PRO A 67 -15.23 -14.16 15.58
C PRO A 67 -16.33 -13.75 14.57
N ALA A 68 -17.21 -12.83 14.96
CA ALA A 68 -18.20 -12.27 14.04
C ALA A 68 -17.58 -11.52 12.85
N TRP A 69 -16.37 -10.98 12.99
CA TRP A 69 -15.67 -10.27 11.92
C TRP A 69 -15.03 -11.21 10.88
N LEU A 70 -14.94 -12.51 11.17
CA LEU A 70 -14.55 -13.51 10.16
C LEU A 70 -15.71 -13.89 9.25
N ARG A 71 -16.95 -13.51 9.60
CA ARG A 71 -18.12 -13.85 8.80
C ARG A 71 -18.45 -12.72 7.84
N VAL A 72 -18.65 -13.06 6.60
CA VAL A 72 -19.10 -12.13 5.55
C VAL A 72 -20.27 -12.76 4.79
N SER A 73 -21.19 -11.93 4.32
CA SER A 73 -22.27 -12.41 3.46
C SER A 73 -21.71 -13.00 2.17
N PRO A 74 -22.21 -14.15 1.68
CA PRO A 74 -21.79 -14.75 0.41
C PRO A 74 -21.84 -13.78 -0.78
N SER A 75 -22.73 -12.80 -0.75
CA SER A 75 -22.84 -11.75 -1.78
C SER A 75 -21.59 -10.88 -1.92
N HIS A 76 -20.73 -10.81 -0.89
CA HIS A 76 -19.50 -10.02 -0.91
C HIS A 76 -18.26 -10.84 -1.27
N LEU A 77 -18.35 -12.17 -1.30
CA LEU A 77 -17.19 -13.04 -1.56
C LEU A 77 -16.57 -12.79 -2.93
N GLY A 78 -17.39 -12.65 -3.98
CA GLY A 78 -16.91 -12.33 -5.32
C GLY A 78 -16.17 -10.99 -5.38
N TYR A 79 -16.69 -9.98 -4.67
CA TYR A 79 -16.04 -8.68 -4.55
C TYR A 79 -14.69 -8.79 -3.83
N LEU A 80 -14.65 -9.50 -2.70
CA LEU A 80 -13.42 -9.72 -1.92
C LEU A 80 -12.39 -10.56 -2.68
N ALA A 81 -12.85 -11.51 -3.52
CA ALA A 81 -11.97 -12.29 -4.39
C ALA A 81 -11.24 -11.41 -5.41
N ILE A 82 -11.98 -10.53 -6.10
CA ILE A 82 -11.37 -9.56 -7.03
C ILE A 82 -10.44 -8.62 -6.27
N TYR A 83 -10.82 -8.20 -5.07
CA TYR A 83 -10.02 -7.30 -4.26
C TYR A 83 -8.69 -7.96 -3.82
N GLY A 84 -8.71 -9.23 -3.40
CA GLY A 84 -7.50 -10.00 -3.11
C GLY A 84 -6.64 -10.25 -4.36
N LEU A 85 -7.26 -10.48 -5.53
CA LEU A 85 -6.55 -10.58 -6.80
C LEU A 85 -5.80 -9.27 -7.14
N MET A 86 -6.41 -8.10 -6.91
CA MET A 86 -5.72 -6.82 -7.14
C MET A 86 -4.51 -6.66 -6.23
N LEU A 87 -4.59 -7.09 -4.97
CA LEU A 87 -3.44 -7.09 -4.06
C LEU A 87 -2.33 -8.03 -4.56
N ALA A 88 -2.67 -9.24 -4.97
CA ALA A 88 -1.71 -10.21 -5.50
C ALA A 88 -1.01 -9.69 -6.78
N LEU A 89 -1.77 -9.12 -7.71
CA LEU A 89 -1.24 -8.52 -8.93
C LEU A 89 -0.32 -7.33 -8.62
N PHE A 90 -0.72 -6.45 -7.70
CA PHE A 90 0.14 -5.36 -7.24
C PHE A 90 1.48 -5.90 -6.73
N ASN A 91 1.43 -6.84 -5.79
CA ASN A 91 2.64 -7.40 -5.19
C ASN A 91 3.54 -8.08 -6.23
N SER A 92 2.99 -8.85 -7.16
CA SER A 92 3.74 -9.53 -8.22
C SER A 92 4.41 -8.54 -9.17
N LEU A 93 3.65 -7.58 -9.68
CA LEU A 93 4.14 -6.58 -10.64
C LEU A 93 5.16 -5.64 -10.03
N TRP A 94 4.94 -5.21 -8.78
CA TRP A 94 5.90 -4.38 -8.06
C TRP A 94 7.22 -5.11 -7.82
N THR A 95 7.14 -6.36 -7.38
CA THR A 95 8.33 -7.19 -7.15
C THR A 95 9.10 -7.44 -8.44
N LEU A 96 8.40 -7.69 -9.55
CA LEU A 96 9.01 -7.83 -10.88
C LEU A 96 9.73 -6.53 -11.30
N SER A 97 9.09 -5.39 -11.10
CA SER A 97 9.70 -4.09 -11.38
C SER A 97 10.96 -3.86 -10.53
N VAL A 98 10.92 -4.20 -9.23
CA VAL A 98 12.09 -4.10 -8.34
C VAL A 98 13.23 -4.99 -8.81
N SER A 99 12.95 -6.21 -9.24
CA SER A 99 13.98 -7.15 -9.69
C SER A 99 14.67 -6.71 -10.98
N LEU A 100 13.95 -6.02 -11.86
CA LEU A 100 14.44 -5.61 -13.17
C LEU A 100 15.07 -4.20 -13.19
N ASN A 101 14.53 -3.28 -12.41
CA ASN A 101 14.93 -1.86 -12.44
C ASN A 101 15.45 -1.32 -11.09
N GLY A 102 15.47 -2.16 -10.06
CA GLY A 102 15.85 -1.75 -8.71
C GLY A 102 14.72 -1.08 -7.91
N ALA A 103 14.89 -1.05 -6.60
CA ALA A 103 13.83 -0.61 -5.67
C ALA A 103 13.45 0.87 -5.85
N ALA A 104 14.43 1.75 -6.08
CA ALA A 104 14.19 3.19 -6.23
C ALA A 104 13.25 3.51 -7.40
N VAL A 105 13.58 3.01 -8.60
CA VAL A 105 12.78 3.22 -9.81
C VAL A 105 11.42 2.56 -9.70
N ALA A 106 11.36 1.29 -9.24
CA ALA A 106 10.11 0.57 -9.06
C ALA A 106 9.15 1.28 -8.09
N THR A 107 9.69 1.85 -7.00
CA THR A 107 8.91 2.60 -6.01
C THR A 107 8.31 3.87 -6.62
N VAL A 108 9.10 4.66 -7.37
CA VAL A 108 8.59 5.85 -8.05
C VAL A 108 7.49 5.49 -9.04
N LEU A 109 7.68 4.42 -9.83
CA LEU A 109 6.68 3.96 -10.78
C LEU A 109 5.39 3.50 -10.08
N ALA A 110 5.50 2.78 -8.95
CA ALA A 110 4.35 2.38 -8.16
C ALA A 110 3.59 3.58 -7.57
N TYR A 111 4.27 4.66 -7.18
CA TYR A 111 3.60 5.86 -6.65
C TYR A 111 2.87 6.69 -7.70
N CYS A 112 3.01 6.41 -8.99
CA CYS A 112 2.07 6.89 -9.99
C CYS A 112 0.62 6.49 -9.67
N SER A 113 0.44 5.53 -8.76
CA SER A 113 -0.85 5.18 -8.18
C SER A 113 -1.62 6.37 -7.59
N ALA A 114 -0.94 7.39 -7.08
CA ALA A 114 -1.60 8.59 -6.56
C ALA A 114 -2.36 9.34 -7.67
N ALA A 115 -1.77 9.45 -8.86
CA ALA A 115 -2.43 10.04 -10.03
C ALA A 115 -3.57 9.14 -10.54
N PHE A 116 -3.32 7.82 -10.66
CA PHE A 116 -4.36 6.87 -11.05
C PHE A 116 -5.54 6.87 -10.07
N THR A 117 -5.28 6.88 -8.77
CA THR A 117 -6.34 6.90 -7.75
C THR A 117 -7.14 8.20 -7.80
N ALA A 118 -6.49 9.34 -8.05
CA ALA A 118 -7.19 10.62 -8.19
C ALA A 118 -8.14 10.62 -9.41
N LEU A 119 -7.68 10.13 -10.56
CA LEU A 119 -8.46 10.05 -11.80
C LEU A 119 -9.59 9.02 -11.69
N LEU A 120 -9.27 7.80 -11.28
CA LEU A 120 -10.24 6.72 -11.16
C LEU A 120 -11.25 6.99 -10.03
N GLY A 121 -10.81 7.58 -8.91
CA GLY A 121 -11.67 7.99 -7.81
C GLY A 121 -12.70 9.04 -8.25
N TRP A 122 -12.28 10.02 -9.05
CA TRP A 122 -13.18 10.98 -9.67
C TRP A 122 -14.17 10.29 -10.60
N TRP A 123 -13.72 9.37 -11.43
CA TRP A 123 -14.58 8.72 -12.42
C TRP A 123 -15.55 7.72 -11.78
N PHE A 124 -15.06 6.77 -10.97
CA PHE A 124 -15.86 5.65 -10.43
C PHE A 124 -16.57 5.98 -9.12
N LEU A 125 -15.89 6.67 -8.20
CA LEU A 125 -16.42 6.95 -6.85
C LEU A 125 -16.99 8.36 -6.72
N LYS A 126 -16.98 9.15 -7.81
CA LYS A 126 -17.43 10.56 -7.84
C LYS A 126 -16.70 11.43 -6.80
N GLU A 127 -15.43 11.09 -6.48
CA GLU A 127 -14.59 11.92 -5.63
C GLU A 127 -14.33 13.28 -6.30
N ARG A 128 -14.24 14.34 -5.50
CA ARG A 128 -13.96 15.68 -6.04
C ARG A 128 -12.50 15.73 -6.52
N LEU A 129 -12.31 16.06 -7.80
CA LEU A 129 -11.01 16.30 -8.42
C LEU A 129 -10.83 17.81 -8.63
N GLY A 130 -10.45 18.53 -7.57
CA GLY A 130 -10.16 19.95 -7.63
C GLY A 130 -8.69 20.22 -8.01
N TRP A 131 -8.41 21.44 -8.49
CA TRP A 131 -7.07 21.88 -8.87
C TRP A 131 -6.03 21.68 -7.74
N ALA A 132 -6.41 21.92 -6.48
CA ALA A 132 -5.52 21.75 -5.33
C ALA A 132 -5.08 20.27 -5.16
N LYS A 133 -5.98 19.30 -5.42
CA LYS A 133 -5.63 17.89 -5.38
C LYS A 133 -4.65 17.52 -6.50
N ILE A 134 -4.88 18.02 -7.71
CA ILE A 134 -3.97 17.79 -8.84
C ILE A 134 -2.60 18.37 -8.53
N LEU A 135 -2.53 19.59 -8.01
CA LEU A 135 -1.28 20.25 -7.65
C LEU A 135 -0.57 19.49 -6.52
N ALA A 136 -1.29 19.08 -5.47
CA ALA A 136 -0.73 18.29 -4.38
C ALA A 136 -0.13 16.97 -4.86
N VAL A 137 -0.84 16.25 -5.74
CA VAL A 137 -0.33 15.00 -6.36
C VAL A 137 0.93 15.28 -7.17
N ALA A 138 0.94 16.32 -8.01
CA ALA A 138 2.10 16.66 -8.82
C ALA A 138 3.33 17.01 -7.97
N ILE A 139 3.16 17.84 -6.93
CA ILE A 139 4.24 18.22 -6.01
C ILE A 139 4.75 16.99 -5.25
N SER A 140 3.85 16.15 -4.71
CA SER A 140 4.25 14.96 -3.95
C SER A 140 4.96 13.92 -4.80
N LEU A 141 4.51 13.70 -6.03
CA LEU A 141 5.20 12.80 -6.98
C LEU A 141 6.57 13.34 -7.39
N GLY A 142 6.68 14.64 -7.66
CA GLY A 142 7.97 15.29 -7.93
C GLY A 142 8.93 15.14 -6.76
N GLY A 143 8.46 15.35 -5.53
CA GLY A 143 9.22 15.12 -4.31
C GLY A 143 9.64 13.66 -4.14
N CYS A 144 8.75 12.71 -4.43
CA CYS A 144 9.03 11.27 -4.37
C CYS A 144 10.17 10.86 -5.32
N VAL A 145 10.19 11.41 -6.54
CA VAL A 145 11.28 11.20 -7.51
C VAL A 145 12.63 11.66 -6.94
N LEU A 146 12.65 12.83 -6.27
CA LEU A 146 13.87 13.38 -5.68
C LEU A 146 14.36 12.54 -4.48
N VAL A 147 13.45 12.13 -3.59
CA VAL A 147 13.79 11.35 -2.38
C VAL A 147 14.31 9.96 -2.73
N SER A 148 13.70 9.30 -3.68
CA SER A 148 14.05 7.92 -4.05
C SER A 148 15.40 7.77 -4.76
N GLY A 149 16.04 8.89 -5.15
CA GLY A 149 17.27 8.86 -5.96
C GLY A 149 17.04 8.52 -7.44
N ALA A 150 15.79 8.54 -7.91
CA ALA A 150 15.45 8.22 -9.30
C ALA A 150 15.96 9.27 -10.31
N LEU A 151 16.59 10.37 -9.87
CA LEU A 151 17.29 11.30 -10.74
C LEU A 151 18.67 10.81 -11.18
N ASP A 152 19.22 9.79 -10.51
CA ASP A 152 20.47 9.19 -10.95
C ASP A 152 20.24 8.40 -12.24
N PRO A 153 20.86 8.78 -13.38
CA PRO A 153 20.72 8.03 -14.63
C PRO A 153 21.14 6.57 -14.50
N ALA A 154 22.07 6.25 -13.59
CA ALA A 154 22.51 4.89 -13.33
C ALA A 154 21.42 4.03 -12.69
N ALA A 155 20.44 4.63 -12.01
CA ALA A 155 19.30 3.92 -11.46
C ALA A 155 18.33 3.40 -12.55
N TRP A 156 18.32 4.03 -13.73
CA TRP A 156 17.45 3.65 -14.84
C TRP A 156 18.16 2.66 -15.78
N LYS A 157 18.45 1.47 -15.32
CA LYS A 157 18.83 0.36 -16.19
C LYS A 157 17.62 0.03 -17.06
N LEU A 158 17.61 0.50 -18.29
CA LEU A 158 16.48 0.47 -19.22
C LEU A 158 15.97 -0.97 -19.49
N ASN A 159 15.14 -1.48 -18.61
CA ASN A 159 14.35 -2.68 -18.84
C ASN A 159 12.88 -2.28 -18.99
N LEU A 160 12.40 -2.29 -20.22
CA LEU A 160 11.02 -1.89 -20.54
C LEU A 160 9.98 -2.73 -19.78
N ILE A 161 10.21 -4.03 -19.64
CA ILE A 161 9.31 -4.92 -18.88
C ILE A 161 9.20 -4.47 -17.42
N GLY A 162 10.32 -4.11 -16.80
CA GLY A 162 10.33 -3.61 -15.43
C GLY A 162 9.62 -2.25 -15.29
N ILE A 163 9.76 -1.35 -16.28
CA ILE A 163 9.05 -0.06 -16.28
C ILE A 163 7.54 -0.29 -16.42
N VAL A 164 7.12 -1.08 -17.39
CA VAL A 164 5.71 -1.41 -17.60
C VAL A 164 5.12 -2.08 -16.37
N SER A 165 5.80 -3.07 -15.80
CA SER A 165 5.37 -3.73 -14.56
C SER A 165 5.22 -2.73 -13.41
N GLY A 166 6.15 -1.79 -13.24
CA GLY A 166 6.09 -0.76 -12.21
C GLY A 166 4.88 0.16 -12.35
N VAL A 167 4.60 0.65 -13.56
CA VAL A 167 3.43 1.50 -13.82
C VAL A 167 2.13 0.71 -13.60
N PHE A 168 2.05 -0.54 -14.08
CA PHE A 168 0.89 -1.39 -13.87
C PHE A 168 0.70 -1.77 -12.40
N SER A 169 1.77 -1.93 -11.62
CA SER A 169 1.65 -2.11 -10.18
C SER A 169 0.99 -0.89 -9.52
N GLY A 170 1.36 0.33 -9.93
CA GLY A 170 0.69 1.56 -9.49
C GLY A 170 -0.80 1.58 -9.84
N LEU A 171 -1.18 1.11 -11.02
CA LEU A 171 -2.59 0.98 -11.41
C LEU A 171 -3.33 -0.05 -10.53
N MET A 172 -2.72 -1.22 -10.27
CA MET A 172 -3.32 -2.23 -9.40
C MET A 172 -3.49 -1.73 -7.97
N TRP A 173 -2.51 -0.99 -7.45
CA TRP A 173 -2.61 -0.32 -6.16
C TRP A 173 -3.71 0.74 -6.12
N ALA A 174 -3.89 1.50 -7.19
CA ALA A 174 -4.98 2.46 -7.31
C ALA A 174 -6.35 1.75 -7.27
N ILE A 175 -6.52 0.67 -8.02
CA ILE A 175 -7.75 -0.14 -8.02
C ILE A 175 -7.98 -0.74 -6.61
N TYR A 176 -6.93 -1.28 -5.98
CA TYR A 176 -6.99 -1.76 -4.60
C TYR A 176 -7.51 -0.68 -3.65
N SER A 177 -6.99 0.54 -3.74
CA SER A 177 -7.40 1.68 -2.91
C SER A 177 -8.86 2.08 -3.13
N LEU A 178 -9.31 2.12 -4.40
CA LEU A 178 -10.72 2.39 -4.73
C LEU A 178 -11.65 1.30 -4.19
N MET A 179 -11.25 0.03 -4.35
CA MET A 179 -12.00 -1.09 -3.80
C MET A 179 -12.08 -1.00 -2.28
N GLY A 180 -10.97 -0.65 -1.59
CA GLY A 180 -10.99 -0.42 -0.14
C GLY A 180 -11.97 0.68 0.28
N ARG A 181 -11.98 1.80 -0.44
CA ARG A 181 -12.97 2.88 -0.21
C ARG A 181 -14.39 2.42 -0.50
N SER A 182 -14.62 1.70 -1.60
CA SER A 182 -15.93 1.14 -1.93
C SER A 182 -16.39 0.10 -0.89
N ALA A 183 -15.49 -0.74 -0.37
CA ALA A 183 -15.78 -1.68 0.71
C ALA A 183 -16.25 -0.94 1.98
N ALA A 184 -15.54 0.13 2.36
CA ALA A 184 -15.92 0.98 3.48
C ALA A 184 -17.30 1.62 3.28
N GLN A 185 -17.61 2.11 2.08
CA GLN A 185 -18.92 2.68 1.73
C GLN A 185 -20.06 1.64 1.80
N ARG A 186 -19.75 0.36 1.55
CA ARG A 186 -20.68 -0.77 1.70
C ARG A 186 -20.82 -1.25 3.15
N GLY A 187 -20.14 -0.60 4.11
CA GLY A 187 -20.17 -0.98 5.51
C GLY A 187 -19.35 -2.22 5.87
N LEU A 188 -18.49 -2.69 4.97
CA LEU A 188 -17.58 -3.79 5.26
C LEU A 188 -16.53 -3.36 6.29
N ASN A 189 -16.31 -4.20 7.28
CA ASN A 189 -15.30 -3.94 8.30
C ASN A 189 -13.89 -4.00 7.70
N PRO A 190 -13.00 -3.02 7.93
CA PRO A 190 -11.64 -2.99 7.37
C PRO A 190 -10.81 -4.25 7.69
N TRP A 191 -10.93 -4.78 8.89
CA TRP A 191 -10.19 -5.98 9.32
C TRP A 191 -10.71 -7.26 8.66
N THR A 192 -12.03 -7.37 8.49
CA THR A 192 -12.65 -8.45 7.71
C THR A 192 -12.16 -8.40 6.26
N THR A 193 -12.20 -7.20 5.67
CA THR A 193 -11.72 -6.98 4.31
C THR A 193 -10.26 -7.37 4.18
N LEU A 194 -9.41 -6.96 5.13
CA LEU A 194 -7.99 -7.28 5.14
C LEU A 194 -7.74 -8.80 5.22
N PHE A 195 -8.46 -9.50 6.09
CA PHE A 195 -8.37 -10.96 6.22
C PHE A 195 -8.65 -11.67 4.89
N TYR A 196 -9.76 -11.33 4.24
CA TYR A 196 -10.12 -11.97 2.96
C TYR A 196 -9.18 -11.60 1.83
N THR A 197 -8.74 -10.33 1.74
CA THR A 197 -7.84 -9.89 0.66
C THR A 197 -6.47 -10.53 0.77
N PHE A 198 -5.88 -10.59 1.97
CA PHE A 198 -4.58 -11.25 2.16
C PHE A 198 -4.68 -12.77 2.04
N GLY A 199 -5.76 -13.39 2.52
CA GLY A 199 -5.99 -14.83 2.36
C GLY A 199 -6.11 -15.24 0.88
N LEU A 200 -6.87 -14.47 0.11
CA LEU A 200 -7.01 -14.72 -1.33
C LEU A 200 -5.73 -14.39 -2.10
N ALA A 201 -5.03 -13.32 -1.73
CA ALA A 201 -3.73 -13.00 -2.32
C ALA A 201 -2.70 -14.11 -2.05
N ALA A 202 -2.67 -14.68 -0.84
CA ALA A 202 -1.80 -15.81 -0.51
C ALA A 202 -2.11 -17.04 -1.38
N ILE A 203 -3.39 -17.33 -1.65
CA ILE A 203 -3.80 -18.44 -2.54
C ILE A 203 -3.31 -18.16 -3.98
N VAL A 204 -3.49 -16.93 -4.49
CA VAL A 204 -3.01 -16.57 -5.82
C VAL A 204 -1.49 -16.67 -5.89
N MET A 205 -0.75 -16.17 -4.88
CA MET A 205 0.71 -16.28 -4.82
C MET A 205 1.17 -17.73 -4.71
N LEU A 206 0.44 -18.59 -3.99
CA LEU A 206 0.71 -20.02 -3.95
C LEU A 206 0.60 -20.61 -5.36
N CYS A 207 -0.48 -20.33 -6.08
CA CYS A 207 -0.68 -20.79 -7.45
C CYS A 207 0.44 -20.28 -8.38
N VAL A 208 0.78 -19.00 -8.31
CA VAL A 208 1.87 -18.41 -9.10
C VAL A 208 3.18 -19.15 -8.85
N ASN A 209 3.56 -19.37 -7.59
CA ASN A 209 4.81 -20.06 -7.25
C ASN A 209 4.81 -21.56 -7.64
N LEU A 210 3.64 -22.25 -7.55
CA LEU A 210 3.55 -23.67 -7.91
C LEU A 210 3.55 -23.92 -9.41
N PHE A 211 2.87 -23.05 -10.17
CA PHE A 211 2.63 -23.28 -11.60
C PHE A 211 3.55 -22.49 -12.53
N SER A 212 4.31 -21.52 -12.02
CA SER A 212 5.23 -20.74 -12.86
C SER A 212 6.45 -21.54 -13.32
N SER A 213 6.80 -22.63 -12.65
CA SER A 213 7.96 -23.49 -12.97
C SER A 213 9.24 -22.70 -13.26
N GLY A 214 9.46 -21.59 -12.55
CA GLY A 214 10.61 -20.69 -12.74
C GLY A 214 10.53 -19.75 -13.95
N HIS A 215 9.43 -19.73 -14.73
CA HIS A 215 9.27 -18.82 -15.87
C HIS A 215 9.04 -17.37 -15.41
N ILE A 216 8.56 -17.16 -14.18
CA ILE A 216 8.35 -15.83 -13.62
C ILE A 216 9.56 -15.50 -12.73
N PRO A 217 10.27 -14.40 -13.00
CA PRO A 217 11.40 -13.96 -12.18
C PRO A 217 11.00 -13.81 -10.70
N GLY A 218 11.79 -14.43 -9.81
CA GLY A 218 11.53 -14.37 -8.37
C GLY A 218 10.48 -15.33 -7.83
N ALA A 219 9.86 -16.18 -8.67
CA ALA A 219 9.00 -17.25 -8.25
C ALA A 219 9.82 -18.49 -7.85
N ALA A 220 9.20 -19.40 -7.07
CA ALA A 220 9.76 -20.70 -6.76
C ALA A 220 10.02 -21.51 -8.04
N THR A 221 11.18 -22.14 -8.12
CA THR A 221 11.53 -23.06 -9.23
C THR A 221 11.21 -24.49 -8.86
N ARG A 222 11.18 -24.81 -7.57
CA ARG A 222 10.88 -26.14 -7.01
C ARG A 222 10.01 -25.99 -5.77
N PRO A 223 9.18 -26.98 -5.41
CA PRO A 223 8.40 -26.94 -4.17
C PRO A 223 9.24 -26.76 -2.91
N SER A 224 10.50 -27.22 -2.89
CA SER A 224 11.43 -27.00 -1.79
C SER A 224 11.74 -25.52 -1.52
N ASP A 225 11.59 -24.65 -2.53
CA ASP A 225 11.90 -23.23 -2.41
C ASP A 225 10.92 -22.49 -1.50
N PHE A 226 9.76 -23.06 -1.19
CA PHE A 226 8.85 -22.54 -0.16
C PHE A 226 9.49 -22.58 1.24
N LEU A 227 10.37 -23.52 1.49
CA LEU A 227 11.13 -23.64 2.74
C LEU A 227 12.54 -23.05 2.59
N TRP A 228 12.72 -22.02 1.77
CA TRP A 228 13.99 -21.38 1.47
C TRP A 228 14.81 -21.03 2.70
N LEU A 229 14.16 -20.56 3.77
CA LEU A 229 14.83 -20.22 5.03
C LEU A 229 15.33 -21.47 5.80
N GLY A 230 14.83 -22.68 5.48
CA GLY A 230 15.25 -23.91 6.13
C GLY A 230 15.30 -23.79 7.65
N ASN A 231 16.47 -24.01 8.25
CA ASN A 231 16.71 -23.90 9.69
C ASN A 231 17.10 -22.50 10.17
N ALA A 232 16.97 -21.46 9.32
CA ALA A 232 17.27 -20.08 9.71
C ALA A 232 16.13 -19.48 10.56
N TRP A 233 16.01 -19.90 11.82
CA TRP A 233 14.95 -19.47 12.75
C TRP A 233 14.87 -17.95 12.91
N ILE A 234 16.02 -17.24 12.86
CA ILE A 234 16.03 -15.77 12.87
C ILE A 234 15.34 -15.21 11.61
N GLY A 235 15.61 -15.80 10.45
CA GLY A 235 14.96 -15.41 9.19
C GLY A 235 13.45 -15.57 9.25
N TRP A 236 12.96 -16.69 9.78
CA TRP A 236 11.53 -16.93 10.01
C TRP A 236 10.93 -15.94 11.01
N GLY A 237 11.65 -15.63 12.11
CA GLY A 237 11.24 -14.65 13.09
C GLY A 237 11.11 -13.24 12.49
N ILE A 238 12.06 -12.83 11.66
CA ILE A 238 12.03 -11.54 10.95
C ILE A 238 10.91 -11.50 9.93
N LEU A 239 10.66 -12.58 9.19
CA LEU A 239 9.55 -12.69 8.25
C LEU A 239 8.19 -12.62 8.96
N PHE A 240 8.07 -13.27 10.12
CA PHE A 240 6.87 -13.17 10.96
C PHE A 240 6.69 -11.74 11.47
N LEU A 241 7.72 -11.10 11.97
CA LEU A 241 7.67 -9.72 12.44
C LEU A 241 7.29 -8.75 11.31
N LEU A 242 7.88 -8.89 10.13
CA LEU A 242 7.50 -8.14 8.93
C LEU A 242 6.00 -8.26 8.62
N SER A 243 5.49 -9.48 8.68
CA SER A 243 4.11 -9.80 8.28
C SER A 243 3.10 -9.37 9.34
N ALA A 244 3.25 -9.84 10.58
CA ALA A 244 2.32 -9.58 11.69
C ALA A 244 2.45 -8.17 12.26
N GLY A 245 3.61 -7.52 12.09
CA GLY A 245 3.86 -6.14 12.51
C GLY A 245 3.56 -5.14 11.38
N PRO A 246 4.59 -4.64 10.67
CA PRO A 246 4.42 -3.55 9.72
C PRO A 246 3.39 -3.81 8.62
N THR A 247 3.35 -5.01 8.04
CA THR A 247 2.41 -5.30 6.96
C THR A 247 0.97 -5.30 7.47
N LEU A 248 0.68 -6.08 8.50
CA LEU A 248 -0.69 -6.16 9.05
C LEU A 248 -1.16 -4.82 9.60
N CYS A 249 -0.37 -4.17 10.44
CA CYS A 249 -0.74 -2.89 11.04
C CYS A 249 -0.82 -1.77 10.00
N GLY A 250 0.13 -1.69 9.08
CA GLY A 250 0.16 -0.67 8.05
C GLY A 250 -1.03 -0.77 7.09
N TYR A 251 -1.26 -1.93 6.50
CA TYR A 251 -2.45 -2.15 5.63
C TYR A 251 -3.76 -2.05 6.41
N GLY A 252 -3.78 -2.50 7.67
CA GLY A 252 -4.94 -2.35 8.53
C GLY A 252 -5.32 -0.88 8.71
N LEU A 253 -4.37 -0.05 9.12
CA LEU A 253 -4.58 1.39 9.26
C LEU A 253 -4.87 2.09 7.92
N TYR A 254 -4.25 1.65 6.82
CA TYR A 254 -4.58 2.13 5.48
C TYR A 254 -6.06 1.91 5.16
N ASN A 255 -6.55 0.68 5.35
CA ASN A 255 -7.96 0.36 5.13
C ASN A 255 -8.90 1.10 6.11
N VAL A 256 -8.47 1.33 7.36
CA VAL A 256 -9.20 2.17 8.31
C VAL A 256 -9.24 3.62 7.82
N ALA A 257 -8.13 4.17 7.30
CA ALA A 257 -8.11 5.53 6.75
C ALA A 257 -9.08 5.69 5.57
N LEU A 258 -9.23 4.66 4.73
CA LEU A 258 -10.21 4.64 3.63
C LEU A 258 -11.67 4.69 4.10
N THR A 259 -11.96 4.41 5.38
CA THR A 259 -13.30 4.64 5.93
C THR A 259 -13.58 6.12 6.18
N TYR A 260 -12.54 6.92 6.44
CA TYR A 260 -12.65 8.33 6.81
C TYR A 260 -12.37 9.28 5.65
N LEU A 261 -11.48 8.91 4.72
CA LEU A 261 -10.98 9.78 3.65
C LEU A 261 -11.26 9.20 2.26
N PRO A 262 -11.33 10.04 1.23
CA PRO A 262 -11.29 9.60 -0.16
C PRO A 262 -10.04 8.79 -0.46
N SER A 263 -10.15 7.82 -1.37
CA SER A 263 -9.02 6.96 -1.77
C SER A 263 -7.84 7.75 -2.32
N SER A 264 -8.13 8.80 -3.09
CA SER A 264 -7.12 9.71 -3.65
C SER A 264 -6.31 10.45 -2.58
N VAL A 265 -6.93 10.82 -1.46
CA VAL A 265 -6.25 11.49 -0.33
C VAL A 265 -5.40 10.49 0.44
N VAL A 266 -5.92 9.30 0.75
CA VAL A 266 -5.17 8.26 1.46
C VAL A 266 -3.94 7.83 0.65
N ASN A 267 -4.10 7.64 -0.67
CA ASN A 267 -2.99 7.27 -1.53
C ASN A 267 -1.96 8.40 -1.69
N LEU A 268 -2.40 9.67 -1.73
CA LEU A 268 -1.46 10.80 -1.69
C LEU A 268 -0.62 10.78 -0.41
N ILE A 269 -1.24 10.53 0.76
CA ILE A 269 -0.50 10.45 2.02
C ILE A 269 0.50 9.27 1.97
N ALA A 270 0.15 8.16 1.35
CA ALA A 270 1.06 7.02 1.19
C ALA A 270 2.32 7.38 0.37
N THR A 271 2.28 8.37 -0.54
CA THR A 271 3.49 8.84 -1.24
C THR A 271 4.56 9.42 -0.32
N SER A 272 4.25 9.66 0.95
CA SER A 272 5.25 10.05 1.96
C SER A 272 6.09 8.90 2.53
N GLU A 273 5.76 7.64 2.23
CA GLU A 273 6.55 6.47 2.69
C GLU A 273 8.06 6.58 2.40
N PRO A 274 8.52 6.96 1.19
CA PRO A 274 9.96 7.09 0.94
C PRO A 274 10.65 8.10 1.83
N VAL A 275 9.95 9.16 2.23
CA VAL A 275 10.49 10.17 3.17
C VAL A 275 10.74 9.53 4.53
N PHE A 276 9.77 8.77 5.05
CA PHE A 276 9.94 8.07 6.31
C PHE A 276 10.99 6.97 6.23
N THR A 277 11.04 6.22 5.11
CA THR A 277 12.11 5.24 4.86
C THR A 277 13.49 5.92 4.92
N ALA A 278 13.66 7.08 4.28
CA ALA A 278 14.92 7.83 4.29
C ALA A 278 15.29 8.32 5.70
N ILE A 279 14.31 8.83 6.47
CA ILE A 279 14.53 9.24 7.88
C ILE A 279 14.94 8.03 8.73
N ILE A 280 14.28 6.90 8.59
CA ILE A 280 14.60 5.68 9.34
C ILE A 280 16.00 5.16 8.97
N ALA A 281 16.36 5.17 7.69
CA ALA A 281 17.69 4.81 7.23
C ALA A 281 18.78 5.72 7.80
N TYR A 282 18.52 7.04 7.87
CA TYR A 282 19.41 7.99 8.51
C TYR A 282 19.62 7.68 10.01
N VAL A 283 18.52 7.46 10.75
CA VAL A 283 18.58 7.24 12.20
C VAL A 283 19.15 5.87 12.58
N ILE A 284 18.75 4.81 11.87
CA ILE A 284 19.09 3.41 12.22
C ILE A 284 20.38 2.96 11.54
N LEU A 285 20.56 3.32 10.25
CA LEU A 285 21.69 2.85 9.45
C LEU A 285 22.82 3.87 9.36
N GLY A 286 22.64 5.11 9.87
CA GLY A 286 23.62 6.20 9.77
C GLY A 286 23.80 6.73 8.34
N GLU A 287 22.86 6.44 7.43
CA GLU A 287 22.92 6.90 6.05
C GLU A 287 22.70 8.42 6.01
N ARG A 288 23.56 9.17 5.31
CA ARG A 288 23.41 10.62 5.20
C ARG A 288 22.47 10.96 4.06
N LEU A 289 21.45 11.78 4.36
CA LEU A 289 20.58 12.34 3.34
C LEU A 289 21.31 13.39 2.52
N THR A 290 21.20 13.29 1.20
CA THR A 290 21.68 14.33 0.29
C THR A 290 20.74 15.54 0.31
N TRP A 291 21.24 16.72 -0.10
CA TRP A 291 20.39 17.91 -0.24
C TRP A 291 19.18 17.70 -1.13
N ILE A 292 19.34 16.92 -2.21
CA ILE A 292 18.26 16.56 -3.15
C ILE A 292 17.16 15.76 -2.41
N GLN A 293 17.55 14.79 -1.60
CA GLN A 293 16.61 13.99 -0.80
C GLN A 293 15.89 14.83 0.26
N ILE A 294 16.57 15.81 0.87
CA ILE A 294 15.94 16.73 1.83
C ILE A 294 14.90 17.59 1.11
N ILE A 295 15.24 18.20 -0.04
CA ILE A 295 14.29 18.99 -0.83
C ILE A 295 13.11 18.13 -1.28
N GLY A 296 13.37 16.94 -1.76
CA GLY A 296 12.33 15.98 -2.16
C GLY A 296 11.39 15.62 -1.01
N SER A 297 11.94 15.40 0.20
CA SER A 297 11.17 15.13 1.41
C SER A 297 10.24 16.29 1.76
N LEU A 298 10.77 17.52 1.71
CA LEU A 298 9.97 18.72 1.98
C LEU A 298 8.86 18.93 0.94
N LEU A 299 9.12 18.66 -0.33
CA LEU A 299 8.09 18.72 -1.39
C LEU A 299 7.00 17.67 -1.18
N THR A 300 7.38 16.42 -0.90
CA THR A 300 6.42 15.32 -0.70
C THR A 300 5.49 15.61 0.47
N LEU A 301 6.05 15.94 1.63
CA LEU A 301 5.25 16.29 2.82
C LEU A 301 4.49 17.60 2.63
N GLY A 302 5.10 18.58 1.95
CA GLY A 302 4.49 19.87 1.63
C GLY A 302 3.22 19.71 0.79
N GLY A 303 3.21 18.81 -0.20
CA GLY A 303 2.01 18.49 -0.99
C GLY A 303 0.87 17.92 -0.14
N VAL A 304 1.19 17.01 0.79
CA VAL A 304 0.20 16.43 1.72
C VAL A 304 -0.36 17.50 2.67
N VAL A 305 0.52 18.32 3.25
CA VAL A 305 0.13 19.40 4.18
C VAL A 305 -0.70 20.46 3.46
N PHE A 306 -0.29 20.86 2.26
CA PHE A 306 -1.03 21.80 1.43
C PHE A 306 -2.47 21.31 1.18
N LEU A 307 -2.64 20.07 0.77
CA LEU A 307 -3.97 19.52 0.53
C LEU A 307 -4.80 19.49 1.82
N ARG A 308 -4.20 19.11 2.94
CA ARG A 308 -4.87 19.08 4.25
C ARG A 308 -5.39 20.45 4.68
N ILE A 309 -4.56 21.47 4.54
CA ILE A 309 -4.93 22.86 4.87
C ILE A 309 -6.05 23.33 3.95
N TYR A 310 -5.94 23.10 2.65
CA TYR A 310 -6.93 23.49 1.66
C TYR A 310 -8.29 22.80 1.90
N GLU A 311 -8.30 21.50 2.14
CA GLU A 311 -9.55 20.77 2.45
C GLU A 311 -10.17 21.21 3.78
N GLY A 312 -9.33 21.51 4.80
CA GLY A 312 -9.79 22.06 6.07
C GLY A 312 -10.43 23.43 5.92
N TRP A 313 -9.84 24.31 5.11
CA TRP A 313 -10.37 25.62 4.81
C TRP A 313 -11.71 25.57 4.03
N LEU A 314 -11.84 24.65 3.07
CA LEU A 314 -13.11 24.40 2.37
C LEU A 314 -14.20 23.88 3.31
N ALA A 315 -13.84 22.94 4.20
CA ALA A 315 -14.78 22.37 5.17
C ALA A 315 -15.31 23.43 6.14
N GLY A 316 -14.48 24.41 6.54
CA GLY A 316 -14.88 25.52 7.40
C GLY A 316 -15.76 26.58 6.71
N ARG A 317 -15.82 26.58 5.36
CA ARG A 317 -16.67 27.48 4.57
C ARG A 317 -17.99 26.87 4.10
N ALA A 318 -18.15 25.55 4.27
CA ALA A 318 -19.44 24.93 3.98
C ALA A 318 -20.51 25.52 4.94
N PRO A 319 -21.63 26.06 4.43
CA PRO A 319 -22.69 26.56 5.29
C PRO A 319 -23.13 25.43 6.22
N SER A 320 -23.23 25.72 7.52
CA SER A 320 -23.95 24.86 8.45
C SER A 320 -25.39 24.78 7.93
N GLU A 321 -25.83 23.61 7.45
CA GLU A 321 -27.26 23.41 7.17
C GLU A 321 -28.05 23.84 8.41
N PRO A 322 -29.01 24.74 8.30
CA PRO A 322 -29.86 25.09 9.43
C PRO A 322 -30.57 23.81 9.89
N LEU A 323 -30.42 23.50 11.19
CA LEU A 323 -31.28 22.53 11.85
C LEU A 323 -32.72 22.93 11.61
N THR A 324 -33.36 22.32 10.62
CA THR A 324 -34.84 22.39 10.51
C THR A 324 -35.38 21.60 11.69
N LEU A 325 -35.92 22.34 12.63
CA LEU A 325 -36.69 21.87 13.77
C LEU A 325 -37.92 21.10 13.33
#